data_e315acad73bf3c739fe58540a84517bb
#
_entry.id   e315acad73bf3c739fe58540a84517bb
#
_cell.length_a   1.000
_cell.length_b   1.000
_cell.length_c   1.000
_cell.angle_alpha   90.00
_cell.angle_beta   90.00
_cell.angle_gamma   90.00
#
_symmetry.space_group_name_H-M   'P 1'
#
loop_
_entity.id
_entity.type
_entity.pdbx_description
1 polymer ?
#
loop_
_entity_poly.entity_id
_entity_poly.type
_entity_poly.pdbx_seq_one_letter_code
_entity_poly.pdbx_strand_id
1 'polypeptide(L)'
;MSFEYFIGGRYLRARQKQAFISLITILSTAGVMVGVMALIVVIAVMSGFESDLKTRILGGQAQVVIMRQGGAFNDYRRVVTYAESVDGVLAAAPVIYEQVMLRSARGVSGAVLRGIDPSSAGKVIKTLENISLPAGSVAANRPEDTAAGTPPIVLGRELARNLGVVKGDKLYLISPRGMLSPIGHVPAMKQFQVTGYFESGMYDFDGTFAYIRLDDAQKLLRMDDAVSAVELRVEDVYHARKIADKITTGLGFPYWAWDWVRKNQNLFTALKLEKTAMFIILTLIILVAAFNIASTLIMMVMGKTRDIAILKAMGATDQSIRKIFVFKGM
;
A
#
# COMPACT_ATOMS: atom_id res chain seq x y z
N MET A 1 -36.90 31.03 -40.78
CA MET A 1 -36.83 30.07 -39.66
C MET A 1 -37.68 28.87 -40.04
N SER A 2 -37.20 27.62 -39.95
CA SER A 2 -38.03 26.51 -40.26
C SER A 2 -39.11 26.38 -39.19
N PHE A 3 -40.31 25.95 -39.55
CA PHE A 3 -41.47 25.91 -38.62
C PHE A 3 -41.20 24.97 -37.42
N GLU A 4 -40.31 24.03 -37.56
CA GLU A 4 -39.90 23.08 -36.53
C GLU A 4 -39.28 23.80 -35.30
N TYR A 5 -38.41 24.80 -35.54
CA TYR A 5 -37.81 25.59 -34.45
C TYR A 5 -38.81 26.51 -33.77
N PHE A 6 -39.76 27.06 -34.54
CA PHE A 6 -40.82 27.91 -33.98
C PHE A 6 -41.73 27.10 -33.05
N ILE A 7 -42.20 25.95 -33.51
CA ILE A 7 -43.06 25.05 -32.74
C ILE A 7 -42.30 24.48 -31.54
N GLY A 8 -41.05 24.01 -31.74
CA GLY A 8 -40.19 23.48 -30.67
C GLY A 8 -39.98 24.50 -29.55
N GLY A 9 -39.65 25.76 -29.88
CA GLY A 9 -39.50 26.86 -28.92
C GLY A 9 -40.77 27.23 -28.16
N ARG A 10 -41.92 27.13 -28.82
CA ARG A 10 -43.24 27.33 -28.18
C ARG A 10 -43.65 26.19 -27.25
N TYR A 11 -43.28 24.96 -27.55
CA TYR A 11 -43.44 23.81 -26.65
C TYR A 11 -42.55 23.92 -25.42
N LEU A 12 -41.33 24.44 -25.52
CA LEU A 12 -40.46 24.68 -24.35
C LEU A 12 -41.05 25.75 -23.41
N ARG A 13 -41.73 26.79 -23.95
CA ARG A 13 -42.36 27.86 -23.16
C ARG A 13 -43.73 27.51 -22.62
N ALA A 14 -44.43 26.51 -23.18
CA ALA A 14 -45.76 26.13 -22.76
C ALA A 14 -45.71 25.47 -21.36
N ARG A 15 -46.27 26.17 -20.35
CA ARG A 15 -46.37 25.71 -18.96
C ARG A 15 -47.36 24.54 -18.91
N GLN A 16 -46.83 23.31 -18.96
CA GLN A 16 -47.70 22.12 -18.89
C GLN A 16 -48.08 21.82 -17.43
N LYS A 17 -49.40 21.66 -17.19
CA LYS A 17 -49.95 21.25 -15.90
C LYS A 17 -49.79 19.72 -15.65
N GLN A 18 -48.58 19.18 -15.86
CA GLN A 18 -48.30 17.77 -15.61
C GLN A 18 -47.36 17.62 -14.40
N ALA A 19 -47.85 18.05 -13.23
CA ALA A 19 -47.08 18.04 -11.97
C ALA A 19 -46.53 16.64 -11.65
N PHE A 20 -47.25 15.59 -12.00
CA PHE A 20 -46.81 14.20 -11.76
C PHE A 20 -45.58 13.78 -12.56
N ILE A 21 -45.52 14.13 -13.88
CA ILE A 21 -44.36 13.82 -14.73
C ILE A 21 -43.16 14.62 -14.27
N SER A 22 -43.35 15.91 -13.91
CA SER A 22 -42.29 16.76 -13.38
C SER A 22 -41.74 16.21 -12.05
N LEU A 23 -42.56 15.69 -11.17
CA LEU A 23 -42.15 15.09 -9.90
C LEU A 23 -41.28 13.84 -10.13
N ILE A 24 -41.72 12.93 -11.02
CA ILE A 24 -40.93 11.72 -11.35
C ILE A 24 -39.58 12.10 -11.95
N THR A 25 -39.54 13.06 -12.86
CA THR A 25 -38.29 13.51 -13.51
C THR A 25 -37.33 14.11 -12.48
N ILE A 26 -37.83 14.96 -11.57
CA ILE A 26 -37.00 15.54 -10.49
C ILE A 26 -36.47 14.44 -9.57
N LEU A 27 -37.33 13.51 -9.16
CA LEU A 27 -36.93 12.42 -8.25
C LEU A 27 -35.86 11.49 -8.91
N SER A 28 -36.09 11.13 -10.18
CA SER A 28 -35.13 10.31 -10.94
C SER A 28 -33.79 11.02 -11.13
N THR A 29 -33.81 12.31 -11.52
CA THR A 29 -32.58 13.10 -11.70
C THR A 29 -31.86 13.27 -10.37
N ALA A 30 -32.57 13.57 -9.28
CA ALA A 30 -31.98 13.67 -7.95
C ALA A 30 -31.38 12.33 -7.50
N GLY A 31 -32.03 11.20 -7.75
CA GLY A 31 -31.50 9.88 -7.43
C GLY A 31 -30.19 9.56 -8.17
N VAL A 32 -30.13 9.83 -9.47
CA VAL A 32 -28.91 9.65 -10.26
C VAL A 32 -27.80 10.60 -9.78
N MET A 33 -28.14 11.88 -9.51
CA MET A 33 -27.20 12.88 -9.01
C MET A 33 -26.56 12.44 -7.68
N VAL A 34 -27.38 12.00 -6.72
CA VAL A 34 -26.90 11.49 -5.43
C VAL A 34 -26.04 10.24 -5.61
N GLY A 35 -26.45 9.30 -6.47
CA GLY A 35 -25.66 8.09 -6.77
C GLY A 35 -24.29 8.39 -7.35
N VAL A 36 -24.22 9.29 -8.33
CA VAL A 36 -22.95 9.71 -8.95
C VAL A 36 -22.08 10.49 -7.96
N MET A 37 -22.67 11.39 -7.17
CA MET A 37 -21.95 12.14 -6.15
C MET A 37 -21.34 11.20 -5.10
N ALA A 38 -22.12 10.25 -4.58
CA ALA A 38 -21.62 9.26 -3.63
C ALA A 38 -20.47 8.46 -4.21
N LEU A 39 -20.56 8.02 -5.47
CA LEU A 39 -19.50 7.28 -6.14
C LEU A 39 -18.22 8.11 -6.30
N ILE A 40 -18.32 9.38 -6.70
CA ILE A 40 -17.16 10.29 -6.81
C ILE A 40 -16.46 10.44 -5.46
N VAL A 41 -17.23 10.62 -4.38
CA VAL A 41 -16.69 10.73 -3.01
C VAL A 41 -15.94 9.46 -2.63
N VAL A 42 -16.55 8.27 -2.86
CA VAL A 42 -15.91 6.98 -2.54
C VAL A 42 -14.63 6.78 -3.34
N ILE A 43 -14.63 7.04 -4.66
CA ILE A 43 -13.43 6.92 -5.49
C ILE A 43 -12.33 7.88 -5.02
N ALA A 44 -12.67 9.11 -4.66
CA ALA A 44 -11.70 10.10 -4.18
C ALA A 44 -11.06 9.68 -2.84
N VAL A 45 -11.88 9.21 -1.89
CA VAL A 45 -11.41 8.71 -0.59
C VAL A 45 -10.50 7.49 -0.76
N MET A 46 -10.92 6.52 -1.59
CA MET A 46 -10.13 5.29 -1.83
C MET A 46 -8.84 5.57 -2.57
N SER A 47 -8.84 6.47 -3.54
CA SER A 47 -7.61 6.89 -4.24
C SER A 47 -6.62 7.56 -3.27
N GLY A 48 -7.11 8.40 -2.36
CA GLY A 48 -6.30 8.99 -1.29
C GLY A 48 -5.73 7.94 -0.34
N PHE A 49 -6.55 7.00 0.09
CA PHE A 49 -6.14 5.90 0.96
C PHE A 49 -5.08 4.99 0.29
N GLU A 50 -5.27 4.61 -0.98
CA GLU A 50 -4.29 3.83 -1.74
C GLU A 50 -2.93 4.56 -1.82
N SER A 51 -2.95 5.87 -2.06
CA SER A 51 -1.74 6.69 -2.12
C SER A 51 -1.03 6.78 -0.77
N ASP A 52 -1.77 6.99 0.32
CA ASP A 52 -1.22 7.05 1.69
C ASP A 52 -0.61 5.70 2.10
N LEU A 53 -1.33 4.59 1.86
CA LEU A 53 -0.81 3.24 2.11
C LEU A 53 0.50 2.97 1.36
N LYS A 54 0.55 3.29 0.07
CA LYS A 54 1.78 3.12 -0.72
C LYS A 54 2.93 3.93 -0.13
N THR A 55 2.70 5.17 0.23
CA THR A 55 3.73 6.05 0.81
C THR A 55 4.25 5.50 2.13
N ARG A 56 3.39 5.00 3.00
CA ARG A 56 3.77 4.40 4.29
C ARG A 56 4.55 3.10 4.12
N ILE A 57 4.08 2.19 3.25
CA ILE A 57 4.77 0.93 2.95
C ILE A 57 6.18 1.23 2.40
N LEU A 58 6.29 2.14 1.44
CA LEU A 58 7.57 2.50 0.82
C LEU A 58 8.50 3.28 1.75
N GLY A 59 7.96 3.97 2.75
CA GLY A 59 8.76 4.64 3.79
C GLY A 59 9.38 3.69 4.80
N GLY A 60 8.70 2.59 5.13
CA GLY A 60 9.08 1.63 6.16
C GLY A 60 9.78 0.35 5.65
N GLN A 61 9.80 0.11 4.34
CA GLN A 61 10.35 -1.13 3.75
C GLN A 61 11.25 -0.86 2.55
N ALA A 62 12.18 -1.78 2.32
CA ALA A 62 12.95 -1.84 1.09
C ALA A 62 12.04 -2.18 -0.11
N GLN A 63 12.36 -1.59 -1.25
CA GLN A 63 11.57 -1.73 -2.47
C GLN A 63 11.90 -3.01 -3.24
N VAL A 64 13.12 -3.50 -3.12
CA VAL A 64 13.59 -4.81 -3.61
C VAL A 64 14.41 -5.48 -2.53
N VAL A 65 14.26 -6.80 -2.41
CA VAL A 65 15.02 -7.62 -1.46
C VAL A 65 15.62 -8.80 -2.20
N ILE A 66 16.95 -8.92 -2.13
CA ILE A 66 17.71 -10.03 -2.71
C ILE A 66 17.92 -11.07 -1.61
N MET A 67 17.61 -12.31 -1.91
CA MET A 67 17.79 -13.45 -1.04
C MET A 67 18.51 -14.58 -1.76
N ARG A 68 19.04 -15.55 -0.99
CA ARG A 68 19.68 -16.75 -1.52
C ARG A 68 18.86 -17.99 -1.16
N GLN A 69 18.72 -18.90 -2.10
CA GLN A 69 18.18 -20.22 -1.80
C GLN A 69 19.17 -20.98 -0.91
N GLY A 70 18.66 -21.54 0.18
CA GLY A 70 19.49 -22.16 1.22
C GLY A 70 19.74 -21.25 2.44
N GLY A 71 19.22 -20.03 2.45
CA GLY A 71 19.25 -19.14 3.63
C GLY A 71 20.39 -18.10 3.59
N ALA A 72 21.04 -17.91 4.73
CA ALA A 72 22.08 -16.89 4.87
C ALA A 72 23.29 -17.12 3.95
N PHE A 73 23.96 -16.01 3.58
CA PHE A 73 25.11 -16.03 2.69
C PHE A 73 26.17 -15.00 3.12
N ASN A 74 27.43 -15.32 2.87
CA ASN A 74 28.60 -14.53 3.29
C ASN A 74 29.21 -13.68 2.17
N ASP A 75 28.86 -13.92 0.91
CA ASP A 75 29.33 -13.15 -0.24
C ASP A 75 28.46 -11.90 -0.52
N TYR A 76 27.75 -11.41 0.50
CA TYR A 76 26.80 -10.28 0.39
C TYR A 76 27.47 -8.98 -0.10
N ARG A 77 28.78 -8.76 0.19
CA ARG A 77 29.50 -7.57 -0.32
C ARG A 77 29.55 -7.56 -1.84
N ARG A 78 29.77 -8.73 -2.45
CA ARG A 78 29.71 -8.87 -3.91
C ARG A 78 28.32 -8.59 -4.44
N VAL A 79 27.28 -9.09 -3.74
CA VAL A 79 25.88 -8.89 -4.10
C VAL A 79 25.50 -7.40 -3.99
N VAL A 80 25.93 -6.71 -2.94
CA VAL A 80 25.72 -5.26 -2.75
C VAL A 80 26.37 -4.49 -3.90
N THR A 81 27.67 -4.71 -4.16
CA THR A 81 28.41 -4.03 -5.24
C THR A 81 27.77 -4.27 -6.60
N TYR A 82 27.36 -5.51 -6.89
CA TYR A 82 26.64 -5.82 -8.12
C TYR A 82 25.29 -5.10 -8.20
N ALA A 83 24.50 -5.12 -7.13
CA ALA A 83 23.19 -4.48 -7.10
C ALA A 83 23.29 -2.97 -7.31
N GLU A 84 24.28 -2.30 -6.71
CA GLU A 84 24.54 -0.86 -6.89
C GLU A 84 25.01 -0.51 -8.31
N SER A 85 25.58 -1.47 -9.05
CA SER A 85 25.95 -1.27 -10.46
C SER A 85 24.79 -1.35 -11.43
N VAL A 86 23.62 -1.83 -10.97
CA VAL A 86 22.41 -1.96 -11.81
C VAL A 86 21.71 -0.60 -11.91
N ASP A 87 21.51 -0.16 -13.14
CA ASP A 87 20.81 1.08 -13.43
C ASP A 87 19.41 1.15 -12.77
N GLY A 88 19.13 2.26 -12.09
CA GLY A 88 17.92 2.48 -11.32
C GLY A 88 17.99 2.04 -9.85
N VAL A 89 19.12 1.50 -9.36
CA VAL A 89 19.36 1.25 -7.94
C VAL A 89 20.05 2.45 -7.30
N LEU A 90 19.49 2.99 -6.23
CA LEU A 90 20.02 4.15 -5.52
C LEU A 90 20.95 3.75 -4.35
N ALA A 91 20.63 2.67 -3.67
CA ALA A 91 21.39 2.18 -2.53
C ALA A 91 21.10 0.70 -2.26
N ALA A 92 22.05 0.01 -1.66
CA ALA A 92 21.94 -1.36 -1.19
C ALA A 92 22.45 -1.47 0.26
N ALA A 93 21.80 -2.30 1.09
CA ALA A 93 22.20 -2.53 2.46
C ALA A 93 22.01 -4.01 2.85
N PRO A 94 23.01 -4.62 3.50
CA PRO A 94 22.88 -5.96 4.05
C PRO A 94 21.95 -5.95 5.26
N VAL A 95 21.18 -7.03 5.44
CA VAL A 95 20.27 -7.18 6.56
C VAL A 95 20.18 -8.62 7.02
N ILE A 96 19.98 -8.79 8.33
CA ILE A 96 19.60 -10.07 8.94
C ILE A 96 18.16 -9.96 9.41
N TYR A 97 17.34 -10.93 9.03
CA TYR A 97 15.99 -11.11 9.53
C TYR A 97 15.92 -12.33 10.44
N GLU A 98 15.35 -12.17 11.62
CA GLU A 98 15.10 -13.27 12.54
C GLU A 98 13.84 -13.05 13.36
N GLN A 99 13.04 -14.08 13.54
CA GLN A 99 11.92 -14.04 14.48
C GLN A 99 12.45 -14.31 15.89
N VAL A 100 12.18 -13.39 16.81
CA VAL A 100 12.68 -13.45 18.16
C VAL A 100 11.58 -13.18 19.17
N MET A 101 11.84 -13.52 20.42
CA MET A 101 11.03 -13.12 21.55
C MET A 101 11.80 -12.07 22.36
N LEU A 102 11.15 -10.95 22.65
CA LEU A 102 11.66 -9.91 23.53
C LEU A 102 10.97 -10.03 24.89
N ARG A 103 11.78 -10.06 25.95
CA ARG A 103 11.30 -10.13 27.33
C ARG A 103 11.84 -8.97 28.15
N SER A 104 10.96 -8.17 28.70
CA SER A 104 11.24 -7.14 29.69
C SER A 104 10.87 -7.61 31.10
N ALA A 105 11.05 -6.73 32.10
CA ALA A 105 10.54 -6.95 33.43
C ALA A 105 9.00 -6.92 33.53
N ARG A 106 8.33 -6.29 32.55
CA ARG A 106 6.88 -6.04 32.56
C ARG A 106 6.10 -6.83 31.51
N GLY A 107 6.75 -7.38 30.50
CA GLY A 107 6.06 -8.08 29.42
C GLY A 107 6.97 -8.91 28.52
N VAL A 108 6.31 -9.71 27.68
CA VAL A 108 6.94 -10.54 26.64
C VAL A 108 6.20 -10.31 25.34
N SER A 109 6.94 -10.14 24.24
CA SER A 109 6.37 -9.97 22.90
C SER A 109 7.20 -10.69 21.86
N GLY A 110 6.54 -11.27 20.84
CA GLY A 110 7.21 -11.68 19.62
C GLY A 110 7.63 -10.44 18.81
N ALA A 111 8.78 -10.52 18.16
CA ALA A 111 9.27 -9.45 17.30
C ALA A 111 10.04 -10.00 16.10
N VAL A 112 10.10 -9.22 15.03
CA VAL A 112 11.02 -9.44 13.91
C VAL A 112 12.25 -8.59 14.14
N LEU A 113 13.36 -9.25 14.47
CA LEU A 113 14.65 -8.63 14.62
C LEU A 113 15.23 -8.31 13.25
N ARG A 114 15.74 -7.09 13.12
CA ARG A 114 16.50 -6.65 11.95
C ARG A 114 17.90 -6.24 12.40
N GLY A 115 18.89 -7.03 11.99
CA GLY A 115 20.31 -6.67 12.11
C GLY A 115 20.69 -5.80 10.93
N ILE A 116 21.03 -4.53 11.16
CA ILE A 116 21.31 -3.53 10.12
C ILE A 116 22.71 -2.92 10.28
N ASP A 117 23.29 -2.52 9.16
CA ASP A 117 24.44 -1.62 9.18
C ASP A 117 23.94 -0.16 9.18
N PRO A 118 24.18 0.61 10.27
CA PRO A 118 23.68 1.97 10.37
C PRO A 118 24.19 2.91 9.28
N SER A 119 25.33 2.59 8.64
CA SER A 119 25.93 3.43 7.59
C SER A 119 25.19 3.34 6.25
N SER A 120 24.56 2.20 5.97
CA SER A 120 23.89 1.91 4.70
C SER A 120 22.37 1.81 4.84
N ALA A 121 21.85 1.33 5.97
CA ALA A 121 20.40 1.07 6.15
C ALA A 121 19.53 2.33 5.99
N GLY A 122 19.96 3.49 6.51
CA GLY A 122 19.26 4.76 6.36
C GLY A 122 19.14 5.23 4.90
N LYS A 123 20.09 4.87 4.03
CA LYS A 123 20.04 5.18 2.60
C LYS A 123 18.97 4.36 1.89
N VAL A 124 18.66 3.15 2.37
CA VAL A 124 17.67 2.24 1.79
C VAL A 124 16.28 2.50 2.35
N ILE A 125 16.14 2.65 3.66
CA ILE A 125 14.86 2.82 4.36
C ILE A 125 14.84 4.18 5.06
N LYS A 126 13.95 5.07 4.62
CA LYS A 126 13.86 6.44 5.14
C LYS A 126 13.60 6.51 6.64
N THR A 127 12.77 5.63 7.18
CA THR A 127 12.46 5.58 8.61
C THR A 127 13.71 5.30 9.47
N LEU A 128 14.75 4.71 8.88
CA LEU A 128 16.00 4.40 9.56
C LEU A 128 17.07 5.51 9.46
N GLU A 129 16.81 6.57 8.69
CA GLU A 129 17.77 7.66 8.46
C GLU A 129 18.19 8.36 9.78
N ASN A 130 17.26 8.46 10.73
CA ASN A 130 17.49 9.10 12.03
C ASN A 130 17.69 8.11 13.18
N ILE A 131 17.85 6.81 12.90
CA ILE A 131 18.07 5.82 13.95
C ILE A 131 19.52 5.87 14.42
N SER A 132 19.70 6.19 15.69
CA SER A 132 21.00 6.11 16.37
C SER A 132 21.18 4.73 17.01
N LEU A 133 22.00 3.91 16.39
CA LEU A 133 22.56 2.69 16.95
C LEU A 133 24.04 2.95 17.25
N PRO A 134 24.37 3.51 18.42
CA PRO A 134 25.77 3.78 18.76
C PRO A 134 26.60 2.49 18.64
N ALA A 135 27.86 2.63 18.25
CA ALA A 135 28.79 1.52 18.26
C ALA A 135 28.82 0.98 19.69
N GLY A 136 28.33 -0.23 19.88
CA GLY A 136 28.53 -0.93 21.14
C GLY A 136 30.03 -0.97 21.40
N SER A 137 30.45 -0.71 22.60
CA SER A 137 31.85 -0.82 23.01
C SER A 137 32.39 -2.18 22.57
N VAL A 138 33.15 -2.19 21.50
CA VAL A 138 33.99 -3.35 21.14
C VAL A 138 35.16 -3.31 22.11
N ALA A 139 34.95 -3.67 23.35
CA ALA A 139 36.00 -4.14 24.22
C ALA A 139 36.15 -5.64 23.95
N ALA A 140 36.80 -5.94 22.83
CA ALA A 140 37.42 -7.24 22.67
C ALA A 140 38.43 -7.41 23.81
N ASN A 141 38.45 -8.58 24.38
CA ASN A 141 39.50 -9.13 25.26
C ASN A 141 39.43 -8.76 26.77
N ARG A 142 38.30 -9.04 27.45
CA ARG A 142 38.39 -9.53 28.84
C ARG A 142 37.16 -10.36 29.21
N PRO A 143 37.33 -11.55 29.81
CA PRO A 143 36.22 -12.43 30.19
C PRO A 143 35.41 -11.96 31.43
N GLU A 144 35.78 -10.89 32.08
CA GLU A 144 35.26 -10.51 33.42
C GLU A 144 34.69 -9.11 33.53
N ASP A 145 34.50 -8.32 32.46
CA ASP A 145 33.93 -6.98 32.59
C ASP A 145 32.43 -6.96 32.34
N THR A 146 31.67 -7.10 33.40
CA THR A 146 30.25 -6.74 33.53
C THR A 146 29.95 -5.26 33.28
N ALA A 147 30.95 -4.44 32.93
CA ALA A 147 30.84 -3.00 32.64
C ALA A 147 30.97 -2.61 31.16
N ALA A 148 31.30 -3.53 30.25
CA ALA A 148 31.39 -3.25 28.82
C ALA A 148 30.03 -3.35 28.17
N GLY A 149 29.40 -2.22 28.09
CA GLY A 149 28.19 -1.81 27.37
C GLY A 149 27.25 -2.87 26.79
N THR A 150 26.11 -3.05 27.42
CA THR A 150 24.97 -3.80 26.84
C THR A 150 24.71 -3.29 25.43
N PRO A 151 24.63 -4.15 24.39
CA PRO A 151 24.44 -3.69 23.02
C PRO A 151 23.10 -2.95 22.85
N PRO A 152 23.06 -1.96 21.94
CA PRO A 152 21.88 -1.13 21.75
C PRO A 152 20.81 -1.88 20.95
N ILE A 153 19.55 -1.59 21.29
CA ILE A 153 18.38 -1.99 20.52
C ILE A 153 17.45 -0.78 20.35
N VAL A 154 16.90 -0.64 19.14
CA VAL A 154 15.84 0.33 18.81
C VAL A 154 14.57 -0.44 18.54
N LEU A 155 13.48 -0.05 19.20
CA LEU A 155 12.19 -0.72 19.11
C LEU A 155 11.19 0.16 18.35
N GLY A 156 10.23 -0.47 17.69
CA GLY A 156 9.04 0.25 17.27
C GLY A 156 8.27 0.79 18.48
N ARG A 157 7.66 1.95 18.34
CA ARG A 157 6.99 2.65 19.47
C ARG A 157 5.92 1.80 20.13
N GLU A 158 5.11 1.09 19.34
CA GLU A 158 4.06 0.21 19.87
C GLU A 158 4.64 -1.05 20.54
N LEU A 159 5.73 -1.60 19.98
CA LEU A 159 6.44 -2.73 20.59
C LEU A 159 7.01 -2.36 21.96
N ALA A 160 7.58 -1.17 22.09
CA ALA A 160 8.08 -0.65 23.36
C ALA A 160 6.95 -0.44 24.39
N ARG A 161 5.78 0.05 23.96
CA ARG A 161 4.59 0.18 24.81
C ARG A 161 4.10 -1.19 25.30
N ASN A 162 4.00 -2.18 24.40
CA ASN A 162 3.57 -3.53 24.73
C ASN A 162 4.52 -4.22 25.73
N LEU A 163 5.83 -3.95 25.60
CA LEU A 163 6.84 -4.44 26.52
C LEU A 163 6.93 -3.63 27.81
N GLY A 164 6.30 -2.46 27.88
CA GLY A 164 6.37 -1.56 29.04
C GLY A 164 7.78 -1.02 29.31
N VAL A 165 8.60 -0.79 28.25
CA VAL A 165 9.98 -0.34 28.37
C VAL A 165 10.16 1.10 27.94
N VAL A 166 11.10 1.80 28.60
CA VAL A 166 11.52 3.14 28.23
C VAL A 166 13.00 3.15 27.80
N LYS A 167 13.41 4.26 27.17
CA LYS A 167 14.81 4.46 26.80
C LYS A 167 15.73 4.33 28.03
N GLY A 168 16.77 3.51 27.90
CA GLY A 168 17.67 3.16 29.00
C GLY A 168 17.38 1.82 29.66
N ASP A 169 16.16 1.29 29.54
CA ASP A 169 15.80 0.00 30.11
C ASP A 169 16.52 -1.15 29.39
N LYS A 170 16.71 -2.25 30.13
CA LYS A 170 17.30 -3.47 29.63
C LYS A 170 16.21 -4.51 29.37
N LEU A 171 16.36 -5.25 28.27
CA LEU A 171 15.51 -6.37 27.92
C LEU A 171 16.32 -7.57 27.44
N TYR A 172 15.73 -8.74 27.49
CA TYR A 172 16.32 -9.96 26.95
C TYR A 172 15.74 -10.26 25.57
N LEU A 173 16.63 -10.48 24.60
CA LEU A 173 16.30 -10.99 23.30
C LEU A 173 16.58 -12.50 23.29
N ILE A 174 15.59 -13.27 22.91
CA ILE A 174 15.60 -14.73 22.88
C ILE A 174 15.36 -15.16 21.43
N SER A 175 16.37 -15.78 20.82
CA SER A 175 16.25 -16.36 19.47
C SER A 175 16.02 -17.87 19.56
N PRO A 176 15.09 -18.42 18.74
CA PRO A 176 14.92 -19.88 18.65
C PRO A 176 16.14 -20.55 18.02
N ARG A 177 16.96 -19.82 17.26
CA ARG A 177 18.25 -20.33 16.75
C ARG A 177 19.29 -20.38 17.88
N GLY A 178 19.22 -21.44 18.68
CA GLY A 178 20.13 -21.69 19.76
C GLY A 178 21.16 -22.78 19.45
N MET A 179 21.84 -23.25 20.50
CA MET A 179 22.75 -24.39 20.41
C MET A 179 22.01 -25.73 20.49
N LEU A 180 22.40 -26.69 19.66
CA LEU A 180 22.15 -28.10 19.96
C LEU A 180 23.03 -28.51 21.12
N SER A 181 22.38 -28.74 22.26
CA SER A 181 23.01 -29.30 23.47
C SER A 181 22.63 -30.78 23.60
N PRO A 182 23.42 -31.61 24.29
CA PRO A 182 23.04 -33.02 24.58
C PRO A 182 21.68 -33.17 25.27
N ILE A 183 21.18 -32.08 25.90
CA ILE A 183 19.88 -32.07 26.59
C ILE A 183 18.77 -31.38 25.74
N GLY A 184 19.03 -31.08 24.45
CA GLY A 184 18.08 -30.45 23.54
C GLY A 184 18.50 -29.09 23.01
N HIS A 185 17.56 -28.40 22.37
CA HIS A 185 17.78 -27.10 21.77
C HIS A 185 17.74 -25.99 22.84
N VAL A 186 18.86 -25.30 23.07
CA VAL A 186 18.95 -24.18 24.03
C VAL A 186 18.83 -22.87 23.23
N PRO A 187 17.79 -22.06 23.43
CA PRO A 187 17.66 -20.77 22.75
C PRO A 187 18.84 -19.84 23.05
N ALA A 188 19.27 -19.07 22.04
CA ALA A 188 20.24 -18.01 22.29
C ALA A 188 19.55 -16.84 23.00
N MET A 189 20.10 -16.41 24.13
CA MET A 189 19.57 -15.29 24.90
C MET A 189 20.67 -14.26 25.17
N LYS A 190 20.39 -13.01 24.87
CA LYS A 190 21.30 -11.86 25.10
C LYS A 190 20.54 -10.66 25.62
N GLN A 191 21.18 -9.93 26.54
CA GLN A 191 20.62 -8.68 27.07
C GLN A 191 20.97 -7.52 26.15
N PHE A 192 19.99 -6.64 25.90
CA PHE A 192 20.10 -5.42 25.11
C PHE A 192 19.57 -4.23 25.89
N GLN A 193 20.07 -3.02 25.58
CA GLN A 193 19.60 -1.77 26.16
C GLN A 193 18.82 -0.97 25.14
N VAL A 194 17.62 -0.51 25.50
CA VAL A 194 16.77 0.33 24.63
C VAL A 194 17.40 1.71 24.51
N THR A 195 17.86 2.04 23.29
CA THR A 195 18.51 3.34 22.99
C THR A 195 17.59 4.31 22.27
N GLY A 196 16.50 3.85 21.70
CA GLY A 196 15.55 4.70 20.99
C GLY A 196 14.33 3.96 20.50
N TYR A 197 13.46 4.72 19.84
CA TYR A 197 12.27 4.23 19.19
C TYR A 197 12.25 4.71 17.74
N PHE A 198 11.61 3.93 16.88
CA PHE A 198 11.23 4.39 15.55
C PHE A 198 9.70 4.40 15.42
N GLU A 199 9.22 5.18 14.48
CA GLU A 199 7.79 5.30 14.16
C GLU A 199 7.65 5.37 12.62
N SER A 200 7.00 4.35 12.05
CA SER A 200 6.76 4.25 10.61
C SER A 200 5.40 4.82 10.21
N GLY A 201 4.53 5.06 11.18
CA GLY A 201 3.13 5.41 10.99
C GLY A 201 2.24 4.22 10.62
N MET A 202 2.76 2.99 10.70
CA MET A 202 2.01 1.74 10.54
C MET A 202 2.10 0.92 11.82
N TYR A 203 0.95 0.70 12.45
CA TYR A 203 0.86 0.01 13.74
C TYR A 203 1.55 -1.37 13.72
N ASP A 204 1.34 -2.16 12.65
CA ASP A 204 1.92 -3.49 12.52
C ASP A 204 3.45 -3.47 12.49
N PHE A 205 4.05 -2.46 11.83
CA PHE A 205 5.51 -2.30 11.81
C PHE A 205 6.04 -1.84 13.15
N ASP A 206 5.40 -0.82 13.72
CA ASP A 206 5.80 -0.23 15.00
C ASP A 206 5.56 -1.18 16.17
N GLY A 207 4.66 -2.17 15.99
CA GLY A 207 4.38 -3.22 16.97
C GLY A 207 5.22 -4.49 16.83
N THR A 208 5.96 -4.64 15.70
CA THR A 208 6.60 -5.92 15.38
C THR A 208 8.12 -5.83 15.23
N PHE A 209 8.66 -4.72 14.71
CA PHE A 209 10.08 -4.65 14.37
C PHE A 209 10.96 -4.13 15.52
N ALA A 210 12.15 -4.74 15.61
CA ALA A 210 13.25 -4.32 16.48
C ALA A 210 14.54 -4.27 15.67
N TYR A 211 15.37 -3.24 15.87
CA TYR A 211 16.59 -3.03 15.12
C TYR A 211 17.80 -3.11 16.06
N ILE A 212 18.80 -3.89 15.65
CA ILE A 212 20.14 -3.96 16.28
C ILE A 212 21.20 -3.79 15.20
N ARG A 213 22.44 -3.62 15.63
CA ARG A 213 23.57 -3.60 14.69
C ARG A 213 23.75 -4.95 14.04
N LEU A 214 24.19 -4.94 12.79
CA LEU A 214 24.47 -6.15 12.00
C LEU A 214 25.45 -7.08 12.71
N ASP A 215 26.55 -6.52 13.26
CA ASP A 215 27.57 -7.28 13.97
C ASP A 215 27.04 -7.97 15.23
N ASP A 216 26.12 -7.29 15.95
CA ASP A 216 25.48 -7.87 17.14
C ASP A 216 24.49 -8.98 16.77
N ALA A 217 23.79 -8.84 15.65
CA ALA A 217 22.92 -9.88 15.11
C ALA A 217 23.72 -11.12 14.67
N GLN A 218 24.82 -10.91 13.94
CA GLN A 218 25.73 -11.98 13.52
C GLN A 218 26.26 -12.78 14.71
N LYS A 219 26.73 -12.09 15.73
CA LYS A 219 27.24 -12.72 16.98
C LYS A 219 26.13 -13.48 17.71
N LEU A 220 24.95 -12.90 17.84
CA LEU A 220 23.81 -13.51 18.53
C LEU A 220 23.36 -14.80 17.84
N LEU A 221 23.27 -14.75 16.51
CA LEU A 221 22.72 -15.84 15.68
C LEU A 221 23.81 -16.79 15.19
N ARG A 222 25.08 -16.54 15.55
CA ARG A 222 26.26 -17.34 15.12
C ARG A 222 26.33 -17.49 13.60
N MET A 223 26.15 -16.39 12.91
CA MET A 223 26.11 -16.37 11.44
C MET A 223 27.47 -16.03 10.83
N ASP A 224 28.54 -15.93 11.66
CA ASP A 224 29.84 -15.42 11.23
C ASP A 224 29.68 -14.12 10.43
N ASP A 225 30.26 -14.01 9.22
CA ASP A 225 30.11 -12.85 8.35
C ASP A 225 28.99 -13.08 7.29
N ALA A 226 27.85 -13.65 7.68
CA ALA A 226 26.73 -13.90 6.79
C ALA A 226 25.54 -12.96 7.05
N VAL A 227 24.69 -12.80 6.02
CA VAL A 227 23.44 -12.02 6.10
C VAL A 227 22.25 -12.82 5.55
N SER A 228 21.04 -12.46 5.94
CA SER A 228 19.84 -13.12 5.44
C SER A 228 19.42 -12.59 4.07
N ALA A 229 19.67 -11.31 3.79
CA ALA A 229 19.26 -10.63 2.57
C ALA A 229 20.06 -9.35 2.31
N VAL A 230 19.95 -8.83 1.10
CA VAL A 230 20.35 -7.46 0.74
C VAL A 230 19.11 -6.68 0.31
N GLU A 231 18.87 -5.56 0.96
CA GLU A 231 17.76 -4.66 0.71
C GLU A 231 18.18 -3.52 -0.21
N LEU A 232 17.30 -3.14 -1.14
CA LEU A 232 17.60 -2.12 -2.13
C LEU A 232 16.56 -1.00 -2.10
N ARG A 233 17.04 0.21 -2.35
CA ARG A 233 16.26 1.36 -2.72
C ARG A 233 16.41 1.62 -4.21
N VAL A 234 15.31 1.77 -4.92
CA VAL A 234 15.31 2.06 -6.35
C VAL A 234 14.79 3.48 -6.61
N GLU A 235 15.17 4.05 -7.74
CA GLU A 235 14.76 5.39 -8.16
C GLU A 235 13.25 5.44 -8.42
N ASP A 236 12.76 4.48 -9.22
CA ASP A 236 11.34 4.35 -9.53
C ASP A 236 10.77 3.05 -8.97
N VAL A 237 9.91 3.19 -7.97
CA VAL A 237 9.24 2.07 -7.30
C VAL A 237 8.33 1.25 -8.22
N TYR A 238 7.83 1.84 -9.30
CA TYR A 238 7.01 1.13 -10.29
C TYR A 238 7.87 0.25 -11.22
N HIS A 239 9.14 0.54 -11.34
CA HIS A 239 10.12 -0.27 -12.06
C HIS A 239 10.84 -1.30 -11.18
N ALA A 240 10.57 -1.35 -9.88
CA ALA A 240 11.19 -2.26 -8.92
C ALA A 240 11.16 -3.73 -9.38
N ARG A 241 10.07 -4.17 -10.00
CA ARG A 241 9.94 -5.53 -10.55
C ARG A 241 10.95 -5.81 -11.67
N LYS A 242 11.10 -4.88 -12.62
CA LYS A 242 12.07 -5.03 -13.72
C LYS A 242 13.49 -5.07 -13.19
N ILE A 243 13.79 -4.25 -12.18
CA ILE A 243 15.09 -4.22 -11.51
C ILE A 243 15.33 -5.54 -10.77
N ALA A 244 14.34 -6.05 -10.02
CA ALA A 244 14.43 -7.34 -9.35
C ALA A 244 14.69 -8.51 -10.33
N ASP A 245 13.97 -8.54 -11.46
CA ASP A 245 14.14 -9.56 -12.50
C ASP A 245 15.55 -9.44 -13.15
N LYS A 246 16.03 -8.22 -13.41
CA LYS A 246 17.38 -7.94 -13.95
C LYS A 246 18.48 -8.42 -13.01
N ILE A 247 18.33 -8.15 -11.72
CA ILE A 247 19.26 -8.58 -10.66
C ILE A 247 19.27 -10.11 -10.54
N THR A 248 18.09 -10.74 -10.53
CA THR A 248 17.96 -12.20 -10.47
C THR A 248 18.65 -12.87 -11.65
N THR A 249 18.43 -12.34 -12.86
CA THR A 249 19.07 -12.87 -14.08
C THR A 249 20.59 -12.68 -14.04
N GLY A 250 21.09 -11.54 -13.59
CA GLY A 250 22.51 -11.24 -13.60
C GLY A 250 23.32 -11.90 -12.49
N LEU A 251 22.74 -12.09 -11.30
CA LEU A 251 23.36 -12.86 -10.22
C LEU A 251 23.29 -14.37 -10.48
N GLY A 252 22.21 -14.82 -11.15
CA GLY A 252 21.98 -16.23 -11.41
C GLY A 252 21.63 -17.03 -10.15
N PHE A 253 21.44 -18.34 -10.34
CA PHE A 253 21.23 -19.27 -9.23
C PHE A 253 22.45 -19.28 -8.29
N PRO A 254 22.27 -19.27 -6.96
CA PRO A 254 21.06 -19.49 -6.19
C PRO A 254 20.36 -18.19 -5.70
N TYR A 255 20.61 -17.04 -6.30
CA TYR A 255 20.02 -15.77 -5.88
C TYR A 255 18.67 -15.52 -6.56
N TRP A 256 17.79 -14.82 -5.84
CA TRP A 256 16.51 -14.33 -6.34
C TRP A 256 16.15 -13.02 -5.65
N ALA A 257 15.39 -12.18 -6.34
CA ALA A 257 14.96 -10.89 -5.82
C ALA A 257 13.45 -10.75 -5.84
N TRP A 258 12.91 -10.20 -4.77
CA TRP A 258 11.50 -9.85 -4.67
C TRP A 258 11.32 -8.34 -4.64
N ASP A 259 10.33 -7.87 -5.38
CA ASP A 259 9.86 -6.51 -5.30
C ASP A 259 8.79 -6.33 -4.22
N TRP A 260 8.57 -5.10 -3.79
CA TRP A 260 7.61 -4.74 -2.76
C TRP A 260 6.16 -5.09 -3.12
N VAL A 261 5.80 -5.13 -4.43
CA VAL A 261 4.46 -5.53 -4.90
C VAL A 261 4.23 -7.01 -4.66
N ARG A 262 5.19 -7.87 -5.03
CA ARG A 262 5.13 -9.32 -4.76
C ARG A 262 5.07 -9.61 -3.27
N LYS A 263 5.82 -8.88 -2.47
CA LYS A 263 5.82 -9.02 -1.00
C LYS A 263 4.45 -8.68 -0.39
N ASN A 264 3.73 -7.71 -0.98
CA ASN A 264 2.41 -7.26 -0.52
C ASN A 264 1.28 -7.69 -1.48
N GLN A 265 1.41 -8.86 -2.13
CA GLN A 265 0.50 -9.31 -3.19
C GLN A 265 -0.97 -9.33 -2.75
N ASN A 266 -1.25 -9.74 -1.52
CA ASN A 266 -2.61 -9.79 -0.98
C ASN A 266 -3.26 -8.40 -0.97
N LEU A 267 -2.51 -7.37 -0.55
CA LEU A 267 -2.97 -5.98 -0.55
C LEU A 267 -3.29 -5.50 -1.98
N PHE A 268 -2.37 -5.74 -2.93
CA PHE A 268 -2.58 -5.33 -4.32
C PHE A 268 -3.73 -6.08 -4.99
N THR A 269 -3.93 -7.35 -4.64
CA THR A 269 -5.08 -8.14 -5.12
C THR A 269 -6.38 -7.56 -4.57
N ALA A 270 -6.44 -7.20 -3.29
CA ALA A 270 -7.60 -6.55 -2.67
C ALA A 270 -7.92 -5.21 -3.34
N LEU A 271 -6.93 -4.35 -3.56
CA LEU A 271 -7.10 -3.06 -4.26
C LEU A 271 -7.57 -3.24 -5.72
N LYS A 272 -7.11 -4.28 -6.41
CA LYS A 272 -7.57 -4.61 -7.77
C LYS A 272 -9.03 -5.07 -7.78
N LEU A 273 -9.43 -5.92 -6.83
CA LEU A 273 -10.82 -6.37 -6.69
C LEU A 273 -11.74 -5.18 -6.38
N GLU A 274 -11.32 -4.29 -5.52
CA GLU A 274 -12.05 -3.07 -5.19
C GLU A 274 -12.28 -2.19 -6.43
N LYS A 275 -11.23 -1.90 -7.22
CA LYS A 275 -11.36 -1.14 -8.49
C LYS A 275 -12.33 -1.82 -9.46
N THR A 276 -12.33 -3.15 -9.53
CA THR A 276 -13.25 -3.90 -10.37
C THR A 276 -14.70 -3.76 -9.85
N ALA A 277 -14.92 -3.85 -8.54
CA ALA A 277 -16.23 -3.64 -7.95
C ALA A 277 -16.76 -2.23 -8.21
N MET A 278 -15.91 -1.20 -8.04
CA MET A 278 -16.25 0.18 -8.35
C MET A 278 -16.65 0.39 -9.82
N PHE A 279 -15.92 -0.25 -10.73
CA PHE A 279 -16.25 -0.21 -12.16
C PHE A 279 -17.62 -0.84 -12.46
N ILE A 280 -17.95 -1.97 -11.83
CA ILE A 280 -19.25 -2.63 -11.97
C ILE A 280 -20.36 -1.73 -11.43
N ILE A 281 -20.18 -1.15 -10.24
CA ILE A 281 -21.16 -0.23 -9.63
C ILE A 281 -21.38 1.00 -10.53
N LEU A 282 -20.31 1.61 -11.05
CA LEU A 282 -20.40 2.73 -11.98
C LEU A 282 -21.21 2.36 -13.22
N THR A 283 -20.90 1.22 -13.83
CA THR A 283 -21.62 0.72 -15.00
C THR A 283 -23.10 0.53 -14.72
N LEU A 284 -23.44 -0.02 -13.54
CA LEU A 284 -24.84 -0.21 -13.13
C LEU A 284 -25.58 1.12 -12.93
N ILE A 285 -24.93 2.11 -12.30
CA ILE A 285 -25.50 3.45 -12.11
C ILE A 285 -25.78 4.12 -13.48
N ILE A 286 -24.84 4.02 -14.42
CA ILE A 286 -25.00 4.56 -15.78
C ILE A 286 -26.16 3.85 -16.48
N LEU A 287 -26.28 2.55 -16.34
CA LEU A 287 -27.38 1.76 -16.92
C LEU A 287 -28.74 2.20 -16.39
N VAL A 288 -28.87 2.34 -15.05
CA VAL A 288 -30.08 2.81 -14.41
C VAL A 288 -30.45 4.23 -14.86
N ALA A 289 -29.43 5.12 -14.97
CA ALA A 289 -29.64 6.47 -15.48
C ALA A 289 -30.16 6.46 -16.93
N ALA A 290 -29.58 5.60 -17.80
CA ALA A 290 -30.03 5.45 -19.17
C ALA A 290 -31.48 4.97 -19.27
N PHE A 291 -31.89 4.00 -18.46
CA PHE A 291 -33.27 3.53 -18.40
C PHE A 291 -34.24 4.61 -17.88
N ASN A 292 -33.84 5.38 -16.88
CA ASN A 292 -34.64 6.50 -16.39
C ASN A 292 -34.87 7.57 -17.45
N ILE A 293 -33.81 7.92 -18.19
CA ILE A 293 -33.92 8.88 -19.31
C ILE A 293 -34.82 8.32 -20.40
N ALA A 294 -34.65 7.06 -20.83
CA ALA A 294 -35.48 6.43 -21.82
C ALA A 294 -36.96 6.39 -21.42
N SER A 295 -37.26 5.97 -20.19
CA SER A 295 -38.62 5.93 -19.64
C SER A 295 -39.26 7.32 -19.62
N THR A 296 -38.53 8.34 -19.21
CA THR A 296 -39.01 9.73 -19.16
C THR A 296 -39.30 10.26 -20.56
N LEU A 297 -38.43 9.97 -21.54
CA LEU A 297 -38.68 10.35 -22.94
C LEU A 297 -39.89 9.65 -23.55
N ILE A 298 -40.06 8.34 -23.31
CA ILE A 298 -41.25 7.59 -23.77
C ILE A 298 -42.52 8.19 -23.17
N MET A 299 -42.55 8.45 -21.86
CA MET A 299 -43.69 9.04 -21.21
C MET A 299 -44.00 10.44 -21.75
N MET A 300 -42.96 11.25 -22.01
CA MET A 300 -43.11 12.59 -22.60
C MET A 300 -43.75 12.52 -24.00
N VAL A 301 -43.31 11.58 -24.83
CA VAL A 301 -43.86 11.38 -26.17
C VAL A 301 -45.30 10.88 -26.11
N MET A 302 -45.57 9.90 -25.26
CA MET A 302 -46.95 9.37 -25.07
C MET A 302 -47.91 10.43 -24.61
N GLY A 303 -47.51 11.32 -23.69
CA GLY A 303 -48.31 12.46 -23.25
C GLY A 303 -48.62 13.50 -24.33
N LYS A 304 -47.93 13.38 -25.50
CA LYS A 304 -48.08 14.30 -26.65
C LYS A 304 -48.71 13.65 -27.88
N THR A 305 -49.23 12.45 -27.74
CA THR A 305 -49.80 11.67 -28.86
C THR A 305 -50.91 12.47 -29.60
N ARG A 306 -51.75 13.20 -28.87
CA ARG A 306 -52.79 14.03 -29.46
C ARG A 306 -52.24 15.20 -30.30
N ASP A 307 -51.19 15.87 -29.77
CA ASP A 307 -50.55 16.99 -30.47
C ASP A 307 -49.84 16.47 -31.74
N ILE A 308 -49.22 15.27 -31.67
CA ILE A 308 -48.61 14.62 -32.80
C ILE A 308 -49.64 14.28 -33.88
N ALA A 309 -50.81 13.77 -33.51
CA ALA A 309 -51.90 13.46 -34.44
C ALA A 309 -52.40 14.71 -35.14
N ILE A 310 -52.56 15.83 -34.44
CA ILE A 310 -52.95 17.13 -35.01
C ILE A 310 -51.90 17.61 -36.04
N LEU A 311 -50.61 17.56 -35.70
CA LEU A 311 -49.54 17.97 -36.60
C LEU A 311 -49.48 17.09 -37.87
N LYS A 312 -49.73 15.78 -37.73
CA LYS A 312 -49.85 14.86 -38.90
C LYS A 312 -51.04 15.20 -39.77
N ALA A 313 -52.20 15.47 -39.18
CA ALA A 313 -53.41 15.88 -39.90
C ALA A 313 -53.20 17.22 -40.67
N MET A 314 -52.34 18.09 -40.16
CA MET A 314 -51.93 19.34 -40.83
C MET A 314 -50.84 19.15 -41.90
N GLY A 315 -50.39 17.93 -42.18
CA GLY A 315 -49.41 17.59 -43.21
C GLY A 315 -47.95 17.59 -42.75
N ALA A 316 -47.65 17.61 -41.45
CA ALA A 316 -46.30 17.48 -40.96
C ALA A 316 -45.71 16.08 -41.22
N THR A 317 -44.50 16.00 -41.78
CA THR A 317 -43.83 14.74 -42.01
C THR A 317 -43.28 14.13 -40.71
N ASP A 318 -43.11 12.79 -40.70
CA ASP A 318 -42.50 12.11 -39.54
C ASP A 318 -41.12 12.64 -39.19
N GLN A 319 -40.35 13.08 -40.17
CA GLN A 319 -39.03 13.68 -39.98
C GLN A 319 -39.13 15.04 -39.26
N SER A 320 -40.10 15.88 -39.60
CA SER A 320 -40.34 17.17 -38.96
C SER A 320 -40.80 17.00 -37.50
N ILE A 321 -41.69 16.05 -37.28
CA ILE A 321 -42.17 15.70 -35.92
C ILE A 321 -40.97 15.19 -35.07
N ARG A 322 -40.16 14.31 -35.58
CA ARG A 322 -38.97 13.80 -34.93
C ARG A 322 -37.99 14.93 -34.56
N LYS A 323 -37.71 15.89 -35.44
CA LYS A 323 -36.88 17.06 -35.18
C LYS A 323 -37.42 17.93 -34.06
N ILE A 324 -38.74 18.18 -34.02
CA ILE A 324 -39.40 18.94 -32.94
C ILE A 324 -39.16 18.29 -31.58
N PHE A 325 -39.34 16.95 -31.49
CA PHE A 325 -39.19 16.24 -30.20
C PHE A 325 -37.72 16.09 -29.79
N VAL A 326 -36.78 15.92 -30.73
CA VAL A 326 -35.34 15.92 -30.43
C VAL A 326 -34.90 17.29 -29.90
N PHE A 327 -35.37 18.38 -30.54
CA PHE A 327 -35.08 19.74 -30.07
C PHE A 327 -35.66 20.03 -28.69
N LYS A 328 -36.76 19.39 -28.31
CA LYS A 328 -37.34 19.51 -26.98
C LYS A 328 -36.61 18.69 -25.92
N GLY A 329 -35.94 17.59 -26.31
CA GLY A 329 -35.20 16.70 -25.40
C GLY A 329 -33.77 17.14 -25.13
N MET A 330 -33.24 18.11 -25.88
CA MET A 330 -31.98 18.81 -25.64
C MET A 330 -32.20 19.99 -24.70
#